data_510fa159603a7aae6bb354cf5f590a86
#
_entry.id   510fa159603a7aae6bb354cf5f590a86
#
_cell.length_a   1.000
_cell.length_b   1.000
_cell.length_c   1.000
_cell.angle_alpha   90.00
_cell.angle_beta   90.00
_cell.angle_gamma   90.00
#
_symmetry.space_group_name_H-M   'P 1'
#
loop_
_entity.id
_entity.type
_entity.pdbx_description
1 polymer ?
#
loop_
_entity_poly.entity_id
_entity_poly.type
_entity_poly.pdbx_seq_one_letter_code
_entity_poly.pdbx_strand_id
1 'polypeptide(L)'
;MKKGFYYIIALLIVSLFWSCSTKKNTKASRFYHAFNSRYNIYFNGKTSFDEALLSMQNGYKESYSDMILMYPISAQPKDKPETGGPFDRAIEKSNKAIKLHSIKAKPPKKPGWRNDPKQRAWQEQEEYNPFLKKCWLMMGQAQFYNADFLQASATFSYIARYYAHDEEVVAEARLWQ
;
A
#
# COMPACT_ATOMS: atom_id res chain seq x y z
N MET A 1 0.34 -24.13 48.01
CA MET A 1 -0.39 -23.12 47.22
C MET A 1 0.50 -22.40 46.17
N LYS A 2 1.79 -22.11 46.42
CA LYS A 2 2.67 -21.40 45.47
C LYS A 2 2.98 -22.17 44.20
N LYS A 3 3.12 -23.49 44.23
CA LYS A 3 3.45 -24.32 43.04
C LYS A 3 2.31 -24.34 41.99
N GLY A 4 1.04 -24.37 42.40
CA GLY A 4 -0.12 -24.33 41.51
C GLY A 4 -0.22 -23.03 40.72
N PHE A 5 0.17 -21.90 41.32
CA PHE A 5 0.18 -20.60 40.71
C PHE A 5 1.19 -20.51 39.51
N TYR A 6 2.37 -21.13 39.67
CA TYR A 6 3.36 -21.19 38.59
C TYR A 6 2.90 -22.05 37.41
N TYR A 7 2.16 -23.14 37.67
CA TYR A 7 1.59 -23.96 36.59
C TYR A 7 0.51 -23.19 35.81
N ILE A 8 -0.32 -22.39 36.46
CA ILE A 8 -1.32 -21.56 35.80
C ILE A 8 -0.66 -20.48 34.96
N ILE A 9 0.38 -19.83 35.46
CA ILE A 9 1.14 -18.85 34.68
C ILE A 9 1.84 -19.50 33.48
N ALA A 10 2.46 -20.66 33.66
CA ALA A 10 3.11 -21.39 32.57
C ALA A 10 2.10 -21.81 31.50
N LEU A 11 0.91 -22.29 31.88
CA LEU A 11 -0.18 -22.63 30.97
C LEU A 11 -0.68 -21.40 30.17
N LEU A 12 -0.81 -20.26 30.86
CA LEU A 12 -1.19 -18.98 30.26
C LEU A 12 -0.15 -18.48 29.24
N ILE A 13 1.14 -18.63 29.56
CA ILE A 13 2.24 -18.27 28.66
C ILE A 13 2.24 -19.22 27.44
N VAL A 14 2.08 -20.51 27.62
CA VAL A 14 2.01 -21.50 26.54
C VAL A 14 0.82 -21.23 25.60
N SER A 15 -0.34 -20.83 26.16
CA SER A 15 -1.52 -20.47 25.34
C SER A 15 -1.31 -19.22 24.48
N LEU A 16 -0.44 -18.29 24.88
CA LEU A 16 -0.07 -17.12 24.08
C LEU A 16 0.80 -17.45 22.86
N PHE A 17 1.52 -18.59 22.88
CA PHE A 17 2.31 -19.04 21.72
C PHE A 17 1.49 -19.75 20.65
N TRP A 18 0.22 -20.09 20.87
CA TRP A 18 -0.68 -20.56 19.81
C TRP A 18 -1.20 -19.37 18.99
N SER A 19 -0.26 -18.55 18.53
CA SER A 19 -0.54 -17.43 17.67
C SER A 19 -1.15 -17.91 16.36
N CYS A 20 -2.39 -17.55 16.12
CA CYS A 20 -3.02 -17.71 14.83
C CYS A 20 -2.16 -17.08 13.74
N SER A 21 -1.86 -17.80 12.66
CA SER A 21 -1.21 -17.26 11.48
C SER A 21 -1.90 -15.94 11.07
N THR A 22 -1.17 -14.84 11.13
CA THR A 22 -1.68 -13.50 10.78
C THR A 22 -2.11 -13.41 9.30
N LYS A 23 -1.68 -14.35 8.47
CA LYS A 23 -2.04 -14.43 7.04
C LYS A 23 -3.44 -15.02 6.78
N LYS A 24 -4.13 -15.55 7.80
CA LYS A 24 -5.53 -16.00 7.65
C LYS A 24 -6.46 -14.82 7.44
N ASN A 25 -7.43 -14.96 6.53
CA ASN A 25 -8.41 -13.91 6.26
C ASN A 25 -9.53 -13.90 7.31
N THR A 26 -9.27 -13.33 8.47
CA THR A 26 -10.23 -13.09 9.55
C THR A 26 -10.47 -11.59 9.74
N LYS A 27 -11.56 -11.21 10.40
CA LYS A 27 -11.83 -9.79 10.72
C LYS A 27 -10.69 -9.17 11.54
N ALA A 28 -10.17 -9.90 12.54
CA ALA A 28 -9.06 -9.45 13.38
C ALA A 28 -7.76 -9.29 12.56
N SER A 29 -7.45 -10.24 11.69
CA SER A 29 -6.27 -10.17 10.82
C SER A 29 -6.36 -8.97 9.86
N ARG A 30 -7.51 -8.77 9.22
CA ARG A 30 -7.72 -7.59 8.33
C ARG A 30 -7.55 -6.28 9.08
N PHE A 31 -8.14 -6.17 10.28
CA PHE A 31 -7.98 -4.98 11.13
C PHE A 31 -6.51 -4.75 11.50
N TYR A 32 -5.82 -5.78 11.99
CA TYR A 32 -4.40 -5.69 12.37
C TYR A 32 -3.52 -5.24 11.20
N HIS A 33 -3.67 -5.86 10.03
CA HIS A 33 -2.88 -5.51 8.87
C HIS A 33 -3.23 -4.13 8.31
N ALA A 34 -4.51 -3.75 8.29
CA ALA A 34 -4.94 -2.41 7.87
C ALA A 34 -4.41 -1.32 8.82
N PHE A 35 -4.49 -1.55 10.13
CA PHE A 35 -4.00 -0.61 11.14
C PHE A 35 -2.49 -0.39 11.01
N ASN A 36 -1.70 -1.46 10.95
CA ASN A 36 -0.25 -1.35 10.81
C ASN A 36 0.17 -0.74 9.47
N SER A 37 -0.51 -1.10 8.37
CA SER A 37 -0.26 -0.48 7.07
C SER A 37 -0.50 1.02 7.12
N ARG A 38 -1.60 1.46 7.76
CA ARG A 38 -1.99 2.87 7.80
C ARG A 38 -1.10 3.70 8.71
N TYR A 39 -1.02 3.34 9.99
CA TYR A 39 -0.45 4.20 11.02
C TYR A 39 1.05 4.05 11.21
N ASN A 40 1.63 2.95 10.78
CA ASN A 40 3.06 2.72 10.93
C ASN A 40 3.81 2.91 9.59
N ILE A 41 3.40 2.17 8.56
CA ILE A 41 4.19 2.12 7.33
C ILE A 41 3.81 3.25 6.37
N TYR A 42 2.51 3.36 6.05
CA TYR A 42 2.02 4.37 5.11
C TYR A 42 2.22 5.79 5.62
N PHE A 43 1.93 6.05 6.89
CA PHE A 43 2.13 7.37 7.47
C PHE A 43 3.57 7.86 7.29
N ASN A 44 4.56 7.02 7.64
CA ASN A 44 5.97 7.36 7.46
C ASN A 44 6.36 7.51 5.96
N GLY A 45 5.77 6.70 5.08
CA GLY A 45 5.98 6.81 3.64
C GLY A 45 5.40 8.09 3.07
N LYS A 46 4.18 8.44 3.50
CA LYS A 46 3.47 9.65 3.06
C LYS A 46 4.16 10.92 3.55
N THR A 47 4.64 10.94 4.80
CA THR A 47 5.44 12.06 5.31
C THR A 47 6.69 12.29 4.44
N SER A 48 7.44 11.23 4.14
CA SER A 48 8.62 11.34 3.27
C SER A 48 8.25 11.75 1.83
N PHE A 49 7.11 11.30 1.32
CA PHE A 49 6.59 11.70 0.02
C PHE A 49 6.26 13.20 -0.01
N ASP A 50 5.55 13.69 1.00
CA ASP A 50 5.14 15.10 1.09
C ASP A 50 6.34 16.04 1.27
N GLU A 51 7.34 15.64 2.07
CA GLU A 51 8.60 16.35 2.22
C GLU A 51 9.36 16.45 0.90
N ALA A 52 9.44 15.34 0.15
CA ALA A 52 10.11 15.31 -1.16
C ALA A 52 9.35 16.17 -2.18
N LEU A 53 8.02 16.13 -2.18
CA LEU A 53 7.19 16.93 -3.08
C LEU A 53 7.35 18.43 -2.80
N LEU A 54 7.31 18.81 -1.53
CA LEU A 54 7.54 20.18 -1.09
C LEU A 54 8.95 20.67 -1.46
N SER A 55 9.97 19.84 -1.26
CA SER A 55 11.34 20.15 -1.65
C SER A 55 11.48 20.36 -3.16
N MET A 56 10.83 19.52 -3.97
CA MET A 56 10.82 19.64 -5.42
C MET A 56 10.12 20.95 -5.86
N GLN A 57 8.99 21.28 -5.26
CA GLN A 57 8.25 22.51 -5.56
C GLN A 57 9.03 23.77 -5.17
N ASN A 58 9.65 23.79 -3.98
CA ASN A 58 10.44 24.92 -3.50
C ASN A 58 11.77 25.07 -4.25
N GLY A 59 12.32 23.96 -4.76
CA GLY A 59 13.56 23.96 -5.54
C GLY A 59 13.38 24.39 -7.01
N TYR A 60 12.15 24.38 -7.50
CA TYR A 60 11.85 24.76 -8.87
C TYR A 60 11.95 26.28 -9.03
N LYS A 61 12.77 26.72 -10.00
CA LYS A 61 12.87 28.12 -10.40
C LYS A 61 12.41 28.25 -11.85
N GLU A 62 11.45 29.12 -12.07
CA GLU A 62 10.97 29.43 -13.42
C GLU A 62 12.07 30.16 -14.22
N SER A 63 12.29 29.69 -15.44
CA SER A 63 13.12 30.39 -16.42
C SER A 63 12.21 31.15 -17.37
N TYR A 64 12.24 32.47 -17.28
CA TYR A 64 11.45 33.33 -18.17
C TYR A 64 12.11 33.53 -19.55
N SER A 65 13.31 33.00 -19.73
CA SER A 65 14.01 32.99 -21.03
C SER A 65 13.60 31.84 -21.93
N ASP A 66 12.99 30.81 -21.36
CA ASP A 66 12.54 29.61 -22.07
C ASP A 66 11.03 29.44 -21.94
N MET A 67 10.48 28.38 -22.57
CA MET A 67 9.08 28.03 -22.41
C MET A 67 8.81 27.62 -20.94
N ILE A 68 7.90 28.32 -20.28
CA ILE A 68 7.50 28.02 -18.92
C ILE A 68 6.81 26.67 -18.87
N LEU A 69 7.33 25.76 -18.03
CA LEU A 69 6.79 24.43 -17.85
C LEU A 69 5.56 24.49 -16.91
N MET A 70 4.51 23.76 -17.29
CA MET A 70 3.27 23.72 -16.50
C MET A 70 3.48 23.05 -15.14
N TYR A 71 4.38 22.07 -15.07
CA TYR A 71 4.65 21.28 -13.87
C TYR A 71 6.15 21.18 -13.59
N PRO A 72 6.59 21.35 -12.33
CA PRO A 72 8.01 21.19 -11.94
C PRO A 72 8.63 19.85 -12.32
N ILE A 73 7.83 18.78 -12.35
CA ILE A 73 8.27 17.44 -12.75
C ILE A 73 8.80 17.41 -14.20
N SER A 74 8.28 18.28 -15.07
CA SER A 74 8.69 18.35 -16.47
C SER A 74 10.13 18.89 -16.65
N ALA A 75 10.68 19.55 -15.64
CA ALA A 75 12.06 20.02 -15.60
C ALA A 75 13.07 18.93 -15.17
N GLN A 76 12.59 17.78 -14.72
CA GLN A 76 13.46 16.70 -14.24
C GLN A 76 14.16 16.01 -15.43
N PRO A 77 15.49 15.70 -15.28
CA PRO A 77 16.20 14.94 -16.30
C PRO A 77 15.55 13.57 -16.49
N LYS A 78 15.34 13.18 -17.75
CA LYS A 78 14.76 11.87 -18.10
C LYS A 78 15.69 10.68 -17.83
N ASP A 79 16.99 10.95 -17.68
CA ASP A 79 18.04 9.95 -17.52
C ASP A 79 18.48 9.86 -16.05
N LYS A 80 17.55 9.74 -15.11
CA LYS A 80 17.88 9.50 -13.71
C LYS A 80 18.30 8.04 -13.48
N PRO A 81 19.31 7.78 -12.63
CA PRO A 81 19.62 6.42 -12.20
C PRO A 81 18.38 5.81 -11.52
N GLU A 82 18.16 4.51 -11.75
CA GLU A 82 17.01 3.74 -11.24
C GLU A 82 16.85 3.78 -9.71
N THR A 83 17.90 4.19 -8.98
CA THR A 83 17.91 4.29 -7.52
C THR A 83 18.50 5.63 -7.09
N GLY A 84 18.03 6.14 -5.94
CA GLY A 84 18.51 7.39 -5.34
C GLY A 84 17.63 8.61 -5.61
N GLY A 85 16.39 8.42 -5.99
CA GLY A 85 15.43 9.50 -6.16
C GLY A 85 14.86 10.01 -4.82
N PRO A 86 14.37 11.26 -4.77
CA PRO A 86 13.85 11.86 -3.54
C PRO A 86 12.62 11.12 -2.98
N PHE A 87 11.89 10.37 -3.83
CA PHE A 87 10.70 9.61 -3.45
C PHE A 87 10.97 8.13 -3.15
N ASP A 88 12.23 7.66 -3.20
CA ASP A 88 12.58 6.25 -2.99
C ASP A 88 12.13 5.72 -1.63
N ARG A 89 12.18 6.57 -0.60
CA ARG A 89 11.72 6.16 0.74
C ARG A 89 10.22 5.88 0.77
N ALA A 90 9.41 6.62 0.01
CA ALA A 90 7.98 6.34 -0.13
C ALA A 90 7.74 5.02 -0.87
N ILE A 91 8.53 4.74 -1.92
CA ILE A 91 8.50 3.47 -2.66
C ILE A 91 8.89 2.30 -1.75
N GLU A 92 9.97 2.43 -0.99
CA GLU A 92 10.42 1.42 -0.02
C GLU A 92 9.35 1.10 1.03
N LYS A 93 8.73 2.14 1.62
CA LYS A 93 7.65 1.97 2.60
C LYS A 93 6.41 1.32 1.97
N SER A 94 6.03 1.71 0.77
CA SER A 94 4.94 1.08 0.03
C SER A 94 5.20 -0.40 -0.22
N ASN A 95 6.37 -0.74 -0.73
CA ASN A 95 6.80 -2.12 -0.94
C ASN A 95 6.79 -2.92 0.36
N LYS A 96 7.28 -2.34 1.46
CA LYS A 96 7.25 -2.98 2.78
C LYS A 96 5.81 -3.26 3.24
N ALA A 97 4.88 -2.31 3.07
CA ALA A 97 3.48 -2.52 3.39
C ALA A 97 2.87 -3.67 2.58
N ILE A 98 3.09 -3.67 1.26
CA ILE A 98 2.60 -4.69 0.34
C ILE A 98 3.16 -6.07 0.73
N LYS A 99 4.46 -6.17 0.96
CA LYS A 99 5.12 -7.44 1.28
C LYS A 99 4.65 -8.04 2.62
N LEU A 100 4.50 -7.20 3.65
CA LEU A 100 4.23 -7.65 5.01
C LEU A 100 2.74 -7.77 5.33
N HIS A 101 1.90 -6.95 4.72
CA HIS A 101 0.49 -6.78 5.12
C HIS A 101 -0.54 -7.16 4.06
N SER A 102 -0.13 -7.73 2.92
CA SER A 102 -1.04 -8.31 1.93
C SER A 102 -1.73 -9.55 2.49
N ILE A 103 -3.05 -9.63 2.31
CA ILE A 103 -3.90 -10.76 2.69
C ILE A 103 -4.54 -11.32 1.42
N LYS A 104 -3.93 -12.34 0.85
CA LYS A 104 -4.41 -13.04 -0.36
C LYS A 104 -5.29 -14.25 -0.07
N ALA A 105 -5.30 -14.73 1.18
CA ALA A 105 -6.09 -15.87 1.58
C ALA A 105 -7.58 -15.58 1.42
N LYS A 106 -8.30 -16.43 0.69
CA LYS A 106 -9.76 -16.30 0.51
C LYS A 106 -10.49 -16.46 1.85
N PRO A 107 -11.53 -15.65 2.10
CA PRO A 107 -12.35 -15.78 3.30
C PRO A 107 -13.18 -17.09 3.25
N PRO A 108 -13.61 -17.62 4.41
CA PRO A 108 -14.49 -18.77 4.45
C PRO A 108 -15.79 -18.50 3.69
N LYS A 109 -16.21 -19.46 2.87
CA LYS A 109 -17.44 -19.37 2.09
C LYS A 109 -18.64 -19.58 3.01
N LYS A 110 -19.63 -18.68 2.92
CA LYS A 110 -20.91 -18.84 3.62
C LYS A 110 -21.86 -19.72 2.80
N PRO A 111 -22.79 -20.44 3.43
CA PRO A 111 -23.86 -21.13 2.71
C PRO A 111 -24.58 -20.14 1.76
N GLY A 112 -24.86 -20.55 0.53
CA GLY A 112 -25.57 -19.73 -0.45
C GLY A 112 -24.77 -18.56 -1.04
N TRP A 113 -23.48 -18.42 -0.78
CA TRP A 113 -22.62 -17.33 -1.25
C TRP A 113 -22.68 -17.08 -2.77
N ARG A 114 -22.92 -18.16 -3.56
CA ARG A 114 -23.02 -18.05 -5.03
C ARG A 114 -24.26 -17.27 -5.50
N ASN A 115 -25.32 -17.28 -4.71
CA ASN A 115 -26.58 -16.58 -5.03
C ASN A 115 -26.58 -15.13 -4.57
N ASP A 116 -25.61 -14.73 -3.72
CA ASP A 116 -25.45 -13.37 -3.23
C ASP A 116 -24.37 -12.63 -4.04
N PRO A 117 -24.73 -11.61 -4.86
CA PRO A 117 -23.76 -10.87 -5.67
C PRO A 117 -22.64 -10.23 -4.83
N LYS A 118 -22.96 -9.74 -3.61
CA LYS A 118 -21.96 -9.13 -2.72
C LYS A 118 -20.98 -10.16 -2.20
N GLN A 119 -21.43 -11.37 -1.88
CA GLN A 119 -20.56 -12.45 -1.42
C GLN A 119 -19.69 -12.99 -2.57
N ARG A 120 -20.20 -13.03 -3.80
CA ARG A 120 -19.40 -13.38 -4.98
C ARG A 120 -18.28 -12.36 -5.20
N ALA A 121 -18.61 -11.08 -5.30
CA ALA A 121 -17.64 -10.00 -5.47
C ALA A 121 -16.59 -10.01 -4.36
N TRP A 122 -16.99 -10.27 -3.10
CA TRP A 122 -16.06 -10.43 -1.99
C TRP A 122 -15.13 -11.64 -2.14
N GLN A 123 -15.62 -12.77 -2.66
CA GLN A 123 -14.80 -13.97 -2.90
C GLN A 123 -13.86 -13.85 -4.11
N GLU A 124 -14.17 -12.97 -5.06
CA GLU A 124 -13.40 -12.74 -6.27
C GLU A 124 -12.22 -11.79 -6.05
N GLN A 125 -12.24 -10.98 -4.98
CA GLN A 125 -11.14 -10.07 -4.67
C GLN A 125 -9.81 -10.82 -4.51
N GLU A 126 -8.73 -10.17 -4.93
CA GLU A 126 -7.37 -10.69 -4.81
C GLU A 126 -6.64 -10.19 -3.55
N GLU A 127 -7.11 -9.07 -2.98
CA GLU A 127 -6.56 -8.46 -1.78
C GLU A 127 -7.66 -8.17 -0.75
N TYR A 128 -7.42 -8.54 0.49
CA TYR A 128 -8.37 -8.37 1.58
C TYR A 128 -7.91 -7.38 2.67
N ASN A 129 -6.70 -6.84 2.56
CA ASN A 129 -6.32 -5.69 3.38
C ASN A 129 -6.93 -4.41 2.76
N PRO A 130 -7.95 -3.79 3.40
CA PRO A 130 -8.69 -2.69 2.79
C PRO A 130 -7.84 -1.41 2.62
N PHE A 131 -6.70 -1.33 3.30
CA PHE A 131 -5.85 -0.15 3.25
C PHE A 131 -4.74 -0.23 2.19
N LEU A 132 -4.40 -1.43 1.74
CA LEU A 132 -3.22 -1.64 0.89
C LEU A 132 -3.30 -0.93 -0.47
N LYS A 133 -4.52 -0.68 -0.97
CA LYS A 133 -4.77 0.12 -2.17
C LYS A 133 -4.11 1.51 -2.12
N LYS A 134 -4.12 2.16 -0.95
CA LYS A 134 -3.46 3.47 -0.76
C LYS A 134 -1.92 3.38 -0.83
N CYS A 135 -1.35 2.26 -0.37
CA CYS A 135 0.09 2.02 -0.49
C CYS A 135 0.50 1.80 -1.96
N TRP A 136 -0.32 1.08 -2.73
CA TRP A 136 -0.09 0.88 -4.16
C TRP A 136 -0.16 2.19 -4.94
N LEU A 137 -1.18 3.03 -4.69
CA LEU A 137 -1.32 4.35 -5.33
C LEU A 137 -0.13 5.25 -4.99
N MET A 138 0.27 5.32 -3.71
CA MET A 138 1.44 6.10 -3.29
C MET A 138 2.72 5.63 -3.97
N MET A 139 2.88 4.31 -4.18
CA MET A 139 4.04 3.76 -4.90
C MET A 139 4.08 4.25 -6.34
N GLY A 140 2.97 4.16 -7.06
CA GLY A 140 2.89 4.64 -8.46
C GLY A 140 3.14 6.14 -8.56
N GLN A 141 2.57 6.94 -7.65
CA GLN A 141 2.80 8.38 -7.59
C GLN A 141 4.28 8.71 -7.30
N ALA A 142 4.90 7.99 -6.36
CA ALA A 142 6.31 8.18 -6.03
C ALA A 142 7.24 7.85 -7.21
N GLN A 143 6.94 6.77 -7.94
CA GLN A 143 7.66 6.42 -9.18
C GLN A 143 7.49 7.51 -10.25
N PHE A 144 6.27 8.03 -10.41
CA PHE A 144 6.00 9.13 -11.34
C PHE A 144 6.83 10.37 -10.99
N TYR A 145 6.85 10.80 -9.72
CA TYR A 145 7.62 11.96 -9.29
C TYR A 145 9.13 11.73 -9.28
N ASN A 146 9.61 10.49 -9.27
CA ASN A 146 10.99 10.15 -9.54
C ASN A 146 11.36 10.19 -11.04
N ALA A 147 10.40 10.55 -11.91
CA ALA A 147 10.51 10.49 -13.38
C ALA A 147 10.68 9.07 -13.95
N ASP A 148 10.35 8.05 -13.16
CA ASP A 148 10.30 6.66 -13.62
C ASP A 148 8.91 6.34 -14.19
N PHE A 149 8.62 6.98 -15.31
CA PHE A 149 7.29 6.94 -15.93
C PHE A 149 6.89 5.53 -16.40
N LEU A 150 7.86 4.74 -16.83
CA LEU A 150 7.58 3.38 -17.28
C LEU A 150 7.12 2.50 -16.11
N GLN A 151 7.81 2.55 -14.99
CA GLN A 151 7.44 1.81 -13.79
C GLN A 151 6.13 2.34 -13.20
N ALA A 152 5.93 3.66 -13.16
CA ALA A 152 4.70 4.27 -12.70
C ALA A 152 3.49 3.78 -13.52
N SER A 153 3.58 3.85 -14.87
CA SER A 153 2.52 3.37 -15.77
C SER A 153 2.24 1.88 -15.59
N ALA A 154 3.29 1.05 -15.46
CA ALA A 154 3.15 -0.38 -15.17
C ALA A 154 2.44 -0.61 -13.81
N THR A 155 2.81 0.15 -12.78
CA THR A 155 2.20 0.07 -11.45
C THR A 155 0.72 0.47 -11.50
N PHE A 156 0.35 1.56 -12.17
CA PHE A 156 -1.04 1.98 -12.30
C PHE A 156 -1.87 1.00 -13.13
N SER A 157 -1.31 0.44 -14.19
CA SER A 157 -1.95 -0.64 -14.98
C SER A 157 -2.21 -1.88 -14.12
N TYR A 158 -1.25 -2.24 -13.26
CA TYR A 158 -1.42 -3.34 -12.31
C TYR A 158 -2.53 -3.04 -11.31
N ILE A 159 -2.55 -1.83 -10.71
CA ILE A 159 -3.59 -1.40 -9.75
C ILE A 159 -4.98 -1.50 -10.39
N ALA A 160 -5.17 -0.95 -11.59
CA ALA A 160 -6.45 -0.94 -12.28
C ALA A 160 -6.99 -2.38 -12.52
N ARG A 161 -6.10 -3.34 -12.78
CA ARG A 161 -6.47 -4.76 -12.95
C ARG A 161 -6.70 -5.46 -11.62
N TYR A 162 -5.80 -5.22 -10.63
CA TYR A 162 -5.81 -5.92 -9.35
C TYR A 162 -6.99 -5.50 -8.46
N TYR A 163 -7.40 -4.23 -8.56
CA TYR A 163 -8.54 -3.66 -7.85
C TYR A 163 -9.74 -3.38 -8.77
N ALA A 164 -9.94 -4.19 -9.82
CA ALA A 164 -11.00 -4.00 -10.80
C ALA A 164 -12.42 -3.92 -10.18
N HIS A 165 -12.60 -4.43 -8.96
CA HIS A 165 -13.85 -4.37 -8.19
C HIS A 165 -14.08 -3.02 -7.46
N ASP A 166 -13.08 -2.14 -7.43
CA ASP A 166 -13.10 -0.84 -6.73
C ASP A 166 -12.98 0.29 -7.77
N GLU A 167 -14.13 0.78 -8.23
CA GLU A 167 -14.21 1.78 -9.32
C GLU A 167 -13.44 3.06 -9.00
N GLU A 168 -13.44 3.51 -7.73
CA GLU A 168 -12.71 4.70 -7.30
C GLU A 168 -11.19 4.53 -7.50
N VAL A 169 -10.66 3.39 -7.08
CA VAL A 169 -9.23 3.07 -7.23
C VAL A 169 -8.84 2.91 -8.70
N VAL A 170 -9.71 2.28 -9.49
CA VAL A 170 -9.49 2.13 -10.94
C VAL A 170 -9.46 3.49 -11.64
N ALA A 171 -10.41 4.38 -11.30
CA ALA A 171 -10.47 5.72 -11.87
C ALA A 171 -9.21 6.53 -11.50
N GLU A 172 -8.79 6.51 -10.23
CA GLU A 172 -7.57 7.18 -9.77
C GLU A 172 -6.32 6.63 -10.48
N ALA A 173 -6.20 5.31 -10.59
CA ALA A 173 -5.08 4.68 -11.28
C ALA A 173 -5.01 5.05 -12.78
N ARG A 174 -6.16 5.12 -13.47
CA ARG A 174 -6.23 5.54 -14.88
C ARG A 174 -5.91 7.02 -15.07
N LEU A 175 -6.27 7.87 -14.10
CA LEU A 175 -5.95 9.29 -14.15
C LEU A 175 -4.43 9.52 -14.11
N TRP A 176 -3.71 8.69 -13.37
CA TRP A 176 -2.25 8.77 -13.25
C TRP A 176 -1.48 8.05 -14.38
N GLN A 177 -2.14 7.21 -15.16
CA GLN A 177 -1.54 6.43 -16.24
C GLN A 177 -1.34 7.27 -17.51
#